data_f2077ee231c0f6251cacbc18ab099434
#
_entry.id   f2077ee231c0f6251cacbc18ab099434
#
_cell.length_a   1.000
_cell.length_b   1.000
_cell.length_c   1.000
_cell.angle_alpha   90.00
_cell.angle_beta   90.00
_cell.angle_gamma   90.00
#
_symmetry.space_group_name_H-M   'P 1'
#
loop_
_entity.id
_entity.type
_entity.pdbx_description
1 polymer ?
#
loop_
_entity_poly.entity_id
_entity_poly.type
_entity_poly.pdbx_seq_one_letter_code
_entity_poly.pdbx_strand_id
1 'polypeptide(L)'
;MNRRYCCLFVVLFWAVLIQAAATERTFNILFLQSYTAQTPWHSSLNQGLAKGFRESGIKVNITTEYLDADFWTFRSEKVIMRRFCERARERKTDLIVTASDEAFYTLFACGDSLPLQIPVVFFDIKYPDEKLIAAHPNVCGFIANPDFDVILRQAQKIFPLRKEVLCVIDNSFLSARGLNDFQEEWDIFQKDHPDYDMKIYNTQNHTTSHIIAAICYPRNSHGRLVIAPKWSPFLSFVGKNSKAPVFASQNVGLTNGVFCAYDSDAYTSALLAGQKASQVLKGTSPQEIEIGRAHV
;
A
#
# COMPACT_ATOMS: atom_id res chain seq x y z
N MET A 1 -27.47 -49.86 -37.93
CA MET A 1 -26.88 -48.75 -37.09
C MET A 1 -27.47 -47.44 -37.61
N ASN A 2 -28.37 -46.83 -36.80
CA ASN A 2 -29.26 -45.76 -37.29
C ASN A 2 -28.54 -44.46 -37.60
N ARG A 3 -28.69 -43.96 -38.80
CA ARG A 3 -28.18 -42.65 -39.30
C ARG A 3 -28.40 -41.45 -38.33
N ARG A 4 -29.43 -41.54 -37.45
CA ARG A 4 -29.78 -40.54 -36.47
C ARG A 4 -28.76 -40.45 -35.30
N TYR A 5 -28.12 -41.55 -34.92
CA TYR A 5 -27.10 -41.54 -33.86
C TYR A 5 -25.76 -41.02 -34.35
N CYS A 6 -25.44 -41.17 -35.62
CA CYS A 6 -24.22 -40.65 -36.19
C CYS A 6 -24.22 -39.11 -36.22
N CYS A 7 -25.37 -38.48 -36.54
CA CYS A 7 -25.51 -37.01 -36.53
C CYS A 7 -25.44 -36.45 -35.11
N LEU A 8 -26.01 -37.15 -34.08
CA LEU A 8 -25.97 -36.73 -32.69
C LEU A 8 -24.52 -36.76 -32.14
N PHE A 9 -23.76 -37.79 -32.49
CA PHE A 9 -22.34 -37.91 -32.09
C PHE A 9 -21.46 -36.84 -32.73
N VAL A 10 -21.69 -36.48 -33.99
CA VAL A 10 -20.94 -35.42 -34.65
C VAL A 10 -21.26 -34.07 -34.05
N VAL A 11 -22.53 -33.77 -33.72
CA VAL A 11 -22.91 -32.48 -33.13
C VAL A 11 -22.33 -32.37 -31.67
N LEU A 12 -22.39 -33.46 -30.90
CA LEU A 12 -21.77 -33.49 -29.56
C LEU A 12 -20.23 -33.34 -29.63
N PHE A 13 -19.59 -33.98 -30.58
CA PHE A 13 -18.14 -33.88 -30.77
C PHE A 13 -17.71 -32.46 -31.19
N TRP A 14 -18.49 -31.80 -32.07
CA TRP A 14 -18.28 -30.41 -32.42
C TRP A 14 -18.55 -29.43 -31.28
N ALA A 15 -19.56 -29.69 -30.43
CA ALA A 15 -19.83 -28.90 -29.25
C ALA A 15 -18.69 -28.99 -28.21
N VAL A 16 -18.09 -30.17 -28.04
CA VAL A 16 -16.93 -30.38 -27.17
C VAL A 16 -15.68 -29.73 -27.73
N LEU A 17 -15.48 -29.76 -29.06
CA LEU A 17 -14.36 -29.08 -29.73
C LEU A 17 -14.47 -27.54 -29.68
N ILE A 18 -15.70 -27.01 -29.74
CA ILE A 18 -15.93 -25.56 -29.61
C ILE A 18 -15.65 -25.09 -28.16
N GLN A 19 -15.95 -25.91 -27.15
CA GLN A 19 -15.56 -25.60 -25.76
C GLN A 19 -14.05 -25.69 -25.50
N ALA A 20 -13.33 -26.55 -26.22
CA ALA A 20 -11.87 -26.68 -26.10
C ALA A 20 -11.08 -25.55 -26.81
N ALA A 21 -11.72 -24.78 -27.67
CA ALA A 21 -11.12 -23.67 -28.40
C ALA A 21 -11.45 -22.28 -27.83
N ALA A 22 -11.88 -22.19 -26.56
CA ALA A 22 -11.89 -20.93 -25.86
C ALA A 22 -10.44 -20.47 -25.74
N THR A 23 -9.99 -19.64 -26.67
CA THR A 23 -8.68 -18.98 -26.60
C THR A 23 -8.62 -18.31 -25.24
N GLU A 24 -7.75 -18.80 -24.36
CA GLU A 24 -7.57 -18.22 -23.03
C GLU A 24 -7.22 -16.75 -23.21
N ARG A 25 -8.18 -15.88 -22.88
CA ARG A 25 -8.00 -14.43 -22.97
C ARG A 25 -6.85 -14.02 -22.07
N THR A 26 -5.91 -13.27 -22.62
CA THR A 26 -4.86 -12.60 -21.85
C THR A 26 -5.32 -11.19 -21.53
N PHE A 27 -5.34 -10.82 -20.26
CA PHE A 27 -5.77 -9.51 -19.80
C PHE A 27 -4.58 -8.55 -19.65
N ASN A 28 -4.79 -7.29 -19.98
CA ASN A 28 -3.79 -6.23 -19.85
C ASN A 28 -3.98 -5.52 -18.51
N ILE A 29 -2.99 -5.60 -17.63
CA ILE A 29 -3.01 -5.01 -16.29
C ILE A 29 -2.05 -3.82 -16.26
N LEU A 30 -2.53 -2.68 -15.79
CA LEU A 30 -1.68 -1.56 -15.40
C LEU A 30 -1.44 -1.64 -13.89
N PHE A 31 -0.20 -1.82 -13.48
CA PHE A 31 0.21 -1.82 -12.09
C PHE A 31 0.91 -0.50 -11.76
N LEU A 32 0.27 0.33 -10.92
CA LEU A 32 0.75 1.63 -10.47
C LEU A 32 1.37 1.49 -9.08
N GLN A 33 2.65 1.76 -8.97
CA GLN A 33 3.36 1.78 -7.69
C GLN A 33 3.64 3.24 -7.28
N SER A 34 3.45 3.56 -5.99
CA SER A 34 3.70 4.89 -5.45
C SER A 34 5.16 5.29 -5.51
N TYR A 35 6.06 4.33 -5.31
CA TYR A 35 7.49 4.58 -5.13
C TYR A 35 8.32 4.03 -6.29
N THR A 36 9.63 4.29 -6.26
CA THR A 36 10.56 3.91 -7.31
C THR A 36 10.82 2.39 -7.38
N ALA A 37 11.32 1.92 -8.52
CA ALA A 37 11.76 0.54 -8.71
C ALA A 37 12.93 0.12 -7.81
N GLN A 38 13.63 1.07 -7.17
CA GLN A 38 14.76 0.82 -6.29
C GLN A 38 14.32 0.55 -4.83
N THR A 39 13.04 0.66 -4.51
CA THR A 39 12.57 0.34 -3.16
C THR A 39 12.77 -1.14 -2.83
N PRO A 40 13.15 -1.47 -1.58
CA PRO A 40 13.46 -2.86 -1.20
C PRO A 40 12.31 -3.85 -1.43
N TRP A 41 11.07 -3.39 -1.32
CA TRP A 41 9.88 -4.23 -1.48
C TRP A 41 9.36 -4.36 -2.92
N HIS A 42 9.90 -3.58 -3.86
CA HIS A 42 9.48 -3.58 -5.26
C HIS A 42 9.40 -4.99 -5.88
N SER A 43 10.45 -5.79 -5.69
CA SER A 43 10.49 -7.16 -6.22
C SER A 43 9.39 -8.03 -5.62
N SER A 44 9.15 -7.90 -4.30
CA SER A 44 8.11 -8.63 -3.58
C SER A 44 6.71 -8.28 -4.08
N LEU A 45 6.43 -6.99 -4.32
CA LEU A 45 5.16 -6.55 -4.89
C LEU A 45 4.90 -7.16 -6.27
N ASN A 46 5.87 -7.09 -7.18
CA ASN A 46 5.71 -7.65 -8.53
C ASN A 46 5.55 -9.18 -8.52
N GLN A 47 6.33 -9.88 -7.70
CA GLN A 47 6.27 -11.34 -7.58
C GLN A 47 4.95 -11.80 -6.95
N GLY A 48 4.51 -11.14 -5.88
CA GLY A 48 3.24 -11.42 -5.20
C GLY A 48 2.06 -11.25 -6.15
N LEU A 49 1.98 -10.10 -6.82
CA LEU A 49 0.90 -9.80 -7.77
C LEU A 49 0.83 -10.82 -8.91
N ALA A 50 1.97 -11.10 -9.55
CA ALA A 50 2.04 -12.08 -10.64
C ALA A 50 1.66 -13.50 -10.16
N LYS A 51 2.02 -13.88 -8.94
CA LYS A 51 1.65 -15.15 -8.34
C LYS A 51 0.14 -15.22 -8.07
N GLY A 52 -0.47 -14.15 -7.55
CA GLY A 52 -1.91 -14.10 -7.30
C GLY A 52 -2.74 -14.35 -8.57
N PHE A 53 -2.37 -13.74 -9.69
CA PHE A 53 -2.99 -14.03 -10.99
C PHE A 53 -2.77 -15.47 -11.44
N ARG A 54 -1.52 -15.97 -11.35
CA ARG A 54 -1.19 -17.33 -11.77
C ARG A 54 -1.93 -18.39 -10.99
N GLU A 55 -2.00 -18.28 -9.65
CA GLU A 55 -2.74 -19.21 -8.79
C GLU A 55 -4.24 -19.17 -9.05
N SER A 56 -4.75 -18.04 -9.50
CA SER A 56 -6.14 -17.87 -9.91
C SER A 56 -6.44 -18.36 -11.33
N GLY A 57 -5.45 -18.85 -12.08
CA GLY A 57 -5.60 -19.34 -13.44
C GLY A 57 -5.86 -18.24 -14.47
N ILE A 58 -5.46 -16.99 -14.21
CA ILE A 58 -5.65 -15.85 -15.11
C ILE A 58 -4.34 -15.52 -15.81
N LYS A 59 -4.38 -15.47 -17.15
CA LYS A 59 -3.25 -15.00 -17.98
C LYS A 59 -3.27 -13.49 -18.07
N VAL A 60 -2.15 -12.86 -17.73
CA VAL A 60 -2.03 -11.40 -17.70
C VAL A 60 -0.75 -10.91 -18.36
N ASN A 61 -0.82 -9.73 -18.97
CA ASN A 61 0.31 -8.88 -19.33
C ASN A 61 0.33 -7.72 -18.32
N ILE A 62 1.29 -7.71 -17.39
CA ILE A 62 1.40 -6.65 -16.40
C ILE A 62 2.38 -5.60 -16.91
N THR A 63 1.91 -4.36 -17.02
CA THR A 63 2.75 -3.18 -17.21
C THR A 63 2.85 -2.44 -15.90
N THR A 64 4.05 -2.31 -15.35
CA THR A 64 4.29 -1.57 -14.12
C THR A 64 4.76 -0.15 -14.44
N GLU A 65 4.15 0.83 -13.78
CA GLU A 65 4.52 2.25 -13.83
C GLU A 65 4.77 2.75 -12.41
N TYR A 66 5.75 3.64 -12.27
CA TYR A 66 6.21 4.18 -10.98
C TYR A 66 5.90 5.66 -10.90
N LEU A 67 5.21 6.05 -9.83
CA LEU A 67 4.86 7.46 -9.58
C LEU A 67 6.05 8.25 -9.04
N ASP A 68 7.00 7.56 -8.39
CA ASP A 68 8.17 8.15 -7.72
C ASP A 68 7.80 9.26 -6.73
N ALA A 69 6.77 9.02 -5.93
CA ALA A 69 6.14 10.01 -5.04
C ALA A 69 7.10 10.65 -4.02
N ASP A 70 8.22 10.01 -3.69
CA ASP A 70 9.24 10.60 -2.81
C ASP A 70 10.03 11.74 -3.46
N PHE A 71 10.00 11.86 -4.79
CA PHE A 71 10.78 12.84 -5.55
C PHE A 71 9.95 14.00 -6.11
N TRP A 72 8.62 13.85 -6.14
CA TRP A 72 7.75 14.79 -6.83
C TRP A 72 6.81 15.51 -5.87
N THR A 73 6.35 16.68 -6.30
CA THR A 73 5.22 17.34 -5.67
C THR A 73 3.91 16.72 -6.19
N PHE A 74 2.85 16.77 -5.41
CA PHE A 74 1.51 16.28 -5.82
C PHE A 74 1.05 16.85 -7.18
N ARG A 75 1.44 18.09 -7.52
CA ARG A 75 1.16 18.68 -8.83
C ARG A 75 1.89 17.94 -9.96
N SER A 76 3.14 17.59 -9.76
CA SER A 76 3.94 16.84 -10.74
C SER A 76 3.46 15.40 -10.85
N GLU A 77 3.11 14.76 -9.75
CA GLU A 77 2.51 13.41 -9.72
C GLU A 77 1.25 13.34 -10.58
N LYS A 78 0.35 14.35 -10.48
CA LYS A 78 -0.85 14.43 -11.33
C LYS A 78 -0.53 14.50 -12.82
N VAL A 79 0.54 15.18 -13.22
CA VAL A 79 0.95 15.24 -14.64
C VAL A 79 1.46 13.87 -15.11
N ILE A 80 2.25 13.20 -14.28
CA ILE A 80 2.78 11.86 -14.55
C ILE A 80 1.61 10.85 -14.63
N MET A 81 0.70 10.90 -13.67
CA MET A 81 -0.46 10.01 -13.60
C MET A 81 -1.38 10.15 -14.83
N ARG A 82 -1.60 11.37 -15.32
CA ARG A 82 -2.36 11.56 -16.58
C ARG A 82 -1.75 10.82 -17.76
N ARG A 83 -0.42 10.85 -17.88
CA ARG A 83 0.30 10.09 -18.92
C ARG A 83 0.12 8.57 -18.73
N PHE A 84 0.07 8.09 -17.49
CA PHE A 84 -0.23 6.69 -17.21
C PHE A 84 -1.64 6.32 -17.63
N CYS A 85 -2.63 7.17 -17.37
CA CYS A 85 -4.01 7.00 -17.80
C CYS A 85 -4.15 7.01 -19.33
N GLU A 86 -3.43 7.88 -20.04
CA GLU A 86 -3.39 7.91 -21.51
C GLU A 86 -2.85 6.58 -22.05
N ARG A 87 -1.70 6.10 -21.53
CA ARG A 87 -1.14 4.81 -21.94
C ARG A 87 -2.05 3.62 -21.59
N ALA A 88 -2.80 3.70 -20.49
CA ALA A 88 -3.78 2.68 -20.14
C ALA A 88 -4.87 2.53 -21.20
N ARG A 89 -5.36 3.66 -21.74
CA ARG A 89 -6.34 3.66 -22.83
C ARG A 89 -5.77 3.08 -24.12
N GLU A 90 -4.58 3.52 -24.53
CA GLU A 90 -3.89 3.05 -25.74
C GLU A 90 -3.65 1.53 -25.70
N ARG A 91 -3.27 1.01 -24.54
CA ARG A 91 -2.99 -0.42 -24.33
C ARG A 91 -4.24 -1.27 -24.06
N LYS A 92 -5.43 -0.66 -24.08
CA LYS A 92 -6.70 -1.33 -23.76
C LYS A 92 -6.60 -2.09 -22.41
N THR A 93 -6.20 -1.38 -21.38
CA THR A 93 -6.06 -1.93 -20.03
C THR A 93 -7.41 -2.46 -19.55
N ASP A 94 -7.43 -3.70 -19.08
CA ASP A 94 -8.63 -4.37 -18.56
C ASP A 94 -8.85 -4.08 -17.08
N LEU A 95 -7.77 -3.84 -16.30
CA LEU A 95 -7.81 -3.58 -14.87
C LEU A 95 -6.58 -2.80 -14.43
N ILE A 96 -6.77 -1.89 -13.49
CA ILE A 96 -5.70 -1.14 -12.83
C ILE A 96 -5.49 -1.72 -11.42
N VAL A 97 -4.23 -1.95 -11.04
CA VAL A 97 -3.85 -2.27 -9.66
C VAL A 97 -3.02 -1.10 -9.14
N THR A 98 -3.32 -0.62 -7.93
CA THR A 98 -2.53 0.42 -7.26
C THR A 98 -1.91 -0.10 -5.98
N ALA A 99 -0.66 0.25 -5.72
CA ALA A 99 0.04 -0.05 -4.47
C ALA A 99 0.38 1.24 -3.73
N SER A 100 -0.04 1.29 -2.47
CA SER A 100 0.10 2.39 -1.51
C SER A 100 -0.72 3.64 -1.84
N ASP A 101 -0.81 4.54 -0.89
CA ASP A 101 -1.74 5.68 -0.85
C ASP A 101 -1.52 6.66 -2.01
N GLU A 102 -0.28 7.03 -2.32
CA GLU A 102 0.02 8.08 -3.31
C GLU A 102 -0.45 7.70 -4.71
N ALA A 103 -0.20 6.47 -5.16
CA ALA A 103 -0.66 6.00 -6.47
C ALA A 103 -2.19 5.97 -6.55
N PHE A 104 -2.84 5.51 -5.48
CA PHE A 104 -4.30 5.46 -5.40
C PHE A 104 -4.91 6.86 -5.43
N TYR A 105 -4.52 7.74 -4.51
CA TYR A 105 -5.12 9.08 -4.43
C TYR A 105 -4.79 9.94 -5.63
N THR A 106 -3.59 9.85 -6.19
CA THR A 106 -3.22 10.60 -7.39
C THR A 106 -4.01 10.11 -8.61
N LEU A 107 -4.28 8.80 -8.72
CA LEU A 107 -5.14 8.25 -9.77
C LEU A 107 -6.53 8.90 -9.75
N PHE A 108 -7.20 8.95 -8.59
CA PHE A 108 -8.53 9.55 -8.45
C PHE A 108 -8.50 11.09 -8.55
N ALA A 109 -7.43 11.74 -8.11
CA ALA A 109 -7.26 13.19 -8.26
C ALA A 109 -7.05 13.64 -9.72
N CYS A 110 -6.82 12.70 -10.65
CA CYS A 110 -6.76 12.98 -12.08
C CYS A 110 -8.12 12.95 -12.80
N GLY A 111 -9.21 12.63 -12.08
CA GLY A 111 -10.62 12.76 -12.46
C GLY A 111 -10.94 12.43 -13.92
N ASP A 112 -11.05 13.46 -14.76
CA ASP A 112 -11.44 13.36 -16.18
C ASP A 112 -10.48 12.51 -17.03
N SER A 113 -9.30 12.22 -16.55
CA SER A 113 -8.31 11.39 -17.27
C SER A 113 -8.48 9.90 -16.99
N LEU A 114 -9.24 9.52 -15.94
CA LEU A 114 -9.54 8.12 -15.65
C LEU A 114 -10.54 7.58 -16.67
N PRO A 115 -10.29 6.43 -17.27
CA PRO A 115 -11.35 5.67 -17.91
C PRO A 115 -12.28 5.17 -16.79
N LEU A 116 -13.36 5.88 -16.52
CA LEU A 116 -14.33 5.63 -15.45
C LEU A 116 -14.90 4.19 -15.42
N GLN A 117 -14.61 3.39 -16.43
CA GLN A 117 -15.11 2.02 -16.58
C GLN A 117 -14.05 0.95 -16.27
N ILE A 118 -12.77 1.32 -16.15
CA ILE A 118 -11.74 0.33 -15.81
C ILE A 118 -11.81 0.03 -14.31
N PRO A 119 -11.97 -1.23 -13.90
CA PRO A 119 -11.94 -1.58 -12.48
C PRO A 119 -10.56 -1.32 -11.87
N VAL A 120 -10.57 -0.89 -10.60
CA VAL A 120 -9.37 -0.60 -9.83
C VAL A 120 -9.33 -1.50 -8.61
N VAL A 121 -8.22 -2.23 -8.44
CA VAL A 121 -7.93 -2.97 -7.22
C VAL A 121 -6.76 -2.30 -6.52
N PHE A 122 -7.01 -1.83 -5.30
CA PHE A 122 -5.97 -1.21 -4.48
C PHE A 122 -5.46 -2.16 -3.40
N PHE A 123 -4.23 -1.95 -2.95
CA PHE A 123 -3.70 -2.59 -1.76
C PHE A 123 -2.64 -1.72 -1.09
N ASP A 124 -2.32 -2.05 0.17
CA ASP A 124 -1.38 -1.30 1.00
C ASP A 124 -1.79 0.18 1.18
N ILE A 125 -3.10 0.44 1.26
CA ILE A 125 -3.61 1.76 1.63
C ILE A 125 -3.56 1.86 3.15
N LYS A 126 -2.77 2.79 3.66
CA LYS A 126 -2.58 2.97 5.10
C LYS A 126 -3.63 3.90 5.71
N TYR A 127 -4.08 4.89 4.96
CA TYR A 127 -5.02 5.92 5.44
C TYR A 127 -6.22 6.04 4.50
N PRO A 128 -7.17 5.08 4.56
CA PRO A 128 -8.28 5.02 3.60
C PRO A 128 -9.22 6.23 3.72
N ASP A 129 -9.64 6.77 2.59
CA ASP A 129 -10.77 7.68 2.48
C ASP A 129 -12.01 6.87 2.09
N GLU A 130 -12.80 6.48 3.09
CA GLU A 130 -14.00 5.66 2.89
C GLU A 130 -15.03 6.34 1.98
N LYS A 131 -15.12 7.66 2.01
CA LYS A 131 -16.05 8.42 1.16
C LYS A 131 -15.62 8.36 -0.30
N LEU A 132 -14.32 8.52 -0.56
CA LEU A 132 -13.76 8.38 -1.90
C LEU A 132 -14.02 6.98 -2.45
N ILE A 133 -13.73 5.95 -1.65
CA ILE A 133 -13.91 4.55 -2.04
C ILE A 133 -15.37 4.25 -2.31
N ALA A 134 -16.27 4.64 -1.43
CA ALA A 134 -17.72 4.44 -1.57
C ALA A 134 -18.31 5.18 -2.79
N ALA A 135 -17.73 6.30 -3.20
CA ALA A 135 -18.16 7.06 -4.38
C ALA A 135 -17.79 6.37 -5.72
N HIS A 136 -16.91 5.35 -5.68
CA HIS A 136 -16.40 4.69 -6.89
C HIS A 136 -16.75 3.20 -6.91
N PRO A 137 -17.88 2.81 -7.54
CA PRO A 137 -18.37 1.42 -7.53
C PRO A 137 -17.46 0.42 -8.26
N ASN A 138 -16.51 0.89 -9.05
CA ASN A 138 -15.52 0.09 -9.76
C ASN A 138 -14.22 -0.14 -8.95
N VAL A 139 -14.24 0.12 -7.64
CA VAL A 139 -13.06 0.03 -6.76
C VAL A 139 -13.25 -1.02 -5.69
N CYS A 140 -12.24 -1.85 -5.49
CA CYS A 140 -12.13 -2.77 -4.34
C CYS A 140 -10.66 -2.94 -3.95
N GLY A 141 -10.39 -3.59 -2.81
CA GLY A 141 -9.00 -3.83 -2.44
C GLY A 141 -8.76 -4.20 -0.99
N PHE A 142 -7.56 -3.88 -0.51
CA PHE A 142 -7.09 -4.13 0.86
C PHE A 142 -6.52 -2.89 1.51
N ILE A 143 -6.89 -2.70 2.76
CA ILE A 143 -6.38 -1.66 3.64
C ILE A 143 -5.29 -2.26 4.53
N ALA A 144 -4.24 -1.50 4.77
CA ALA A 144 -3.11 -1.87 5.61
C ALA A 144 -2.82 -0.76 6.64
N ASN A 145 -3.85 -0.39 7.44
CA ASN A 145 -3.69 0.65 8.46
C ASN A 145 -2.52 0.31 9.39
N PRO A 146 -1.64 1.27 9.70
CA PRO A 146 -0.70 1.11 10.79
C PRO A 146 -1.45 0.86 12.10
N ASP A 147 -0.92 0.01 12.95
CA ASP A 147 -1.43 -0.22 14.29
C ASP A 147 -0.42 0.38 15.27
N PHE A 148 -0.64 1.62 15.63
CA PHE A 148 0.25 2.35 16.54
C PHE A 148 0.12 1.86 17.98
N ASP A 149 -1.03 1.33 18.39
CA ASP A 149 -1.20 0.72 19.71
C ASP A 149 -0.28 -0.49 19.87
N VAL A 150 -0.19 -1.35 18.83
CA VAL A 150 0.76 -2.46 18.81
C VAL A 150 2.19 -1.96 18.92
N ILE A 151 2.56 -0.91 18.17
CA ILE A 151 3.90 -0.31 18.22
C ILE A 151 4.21 0.21 19.64
N LEU A 152 3.28 0.96 20.23
CA LEU A 152 3.43 1.54 21.58
C LEU A 152 3.56 0.45 22.64
N ARG A 153 2.70 -0.57 22.62
CA ARG A 153 2.75 -1.67 23.60
C ARG A 153 4.01 -2.52 23.46
N GLN A 154 4.49 -2.75 22.25
CA GLN A 154 5.77 -3.44 22.04
C GLN A 154 6.94 -2.57 22.52
N ALA A 155 6.93 -1.28 22.22
CA ALA A 155 7.95 -0.35 22.70
C ALA A 155 7.99 -0.30 24.25
N GLN A 156 6.83 -0.23 24.90
CA GLN A 156 6.69 -0.29 26.35
C GLN A 156 7.26 -1.60 26.94
N LYS A 157 6.89 -2.73 26.32
CA LYS A 157 7.33 -4.05 26.81
C LYS A 157 8.84 -4.22 26.73
N ILE A 158 9.47 -3.70 25.65
CA ILE A 158 10.91 -3.84 25.42
C ILE A 158 11.71 -2.79 26.21
N PHE A 159 11.15 -1.58 26.36
CA PHE A 159 11.80 -0.44 27.00
C PHE A 159 10.92 0.19 28.09
N PRO A 160 10.59 -0.53 29.17
CA PRO A 160 9.61 -0.10 30.17
C PRO A 160 10.00 1.18 30.94
N LEU A 161 11.28 1.54 30.94
CA LEU A 161 11.80 2.73 31.61
C LEU A 161 11.80 3.98 30.70
N ARG A 162 11.48 3.83 29.41
CA ARG A 162 11.44 4.94 28.46
C ARG A 162 10.01 5.44 28.31
N LYS A 163 9.75 6.58 28.94
CA LYS A 163 8.40 7.15 29.07
C LYS A 163 8.13 8.36 28.17
N GLU A 164 9.15 8.92 27.52
CA GLU A 164 9.00 10.04 26.61
C GLU A 164 9.01 9.54 25.15
N VAL A 165 7.90 9.69 24.46
CA VAL A 165 7.72 9.30 23.06
C VAL A 165 7.88 10.54 22.16
N LEU A 166 8.80 10.48 21.21
CA LEU A 166 9.02 11.52 20.20
C LEU A 166 8.42 11.04 18.89
N CYS A 167 7.33 11.66 18.46
CA CYS A 167 6.77 11.45 17.14
C CYS A 167 7.43 12.40 16.13
N VAL A 168 8.16 11.86 15.15
CA VAL A 168 8.87 12.65 14.15
C VAL A 168 8.14 12.56 12.82
N ILE A 169 7.68 13.71 12.31
CA ILE A 169 6.87 13.84 11.09
C ILE A 169 7.46 14.86 10.14
N ASP A 170 7.03 14.79 8.88
CA ASP A 170 7.18 15.85 7.88
C ASP A 170 5.80 16.45 7.52
N ASN A 171 5.76 17.39 6.56
CA ASN A 171 4.51 18.02 6.11
C ASN A 171 3.88 17.30 4.92
N SER A 172 4.24 16.05 4.65
CA SER A 172 3.55 15.26 3.64
C SER A 172 2.11 14.96 4.07
N PHE A 173 1.24 14.75 3.09
CA PHE A 173 -0.14 14.36 3.33
C PHE A 173 -0.23 13.10 4.23
N LEU A 174 0.60 12.10 3.96
CA LEU A 174 0.59 10.86 4.73
C LEU A 174 1.10 11.03 6.16
N SER A 175 2.11 11.89 6.38
CA SER A 175 2.57 12.21 7.75
C SER A 175 1.48 12.91 8.55
N ALA A 176 0.71 13.82 7.92
CA ALA A 176 -0.40 14.51 8.60
C ALA A 176 -1.53 13.52 8.96
N ARG A 177 -1.89 12.62 8.04
CA ARG A 177 -2.88 11.57 8.29
C ARG A 177 -2.40 10.61 9.37
N GLY A 178 -1.18 10.10 9.23
CA GLY A 178 -0.58 9.19 10.21
C GLY A 178 -0.43 9.80 11.60
N LEU A 179 -0.22 11.12 11.70
CA LEU A 179 -0.21 11.80 12.99
C LEU A 179 -1.59 11.80 13.65
N ASN A 180 -2.66 12.06 12.88
CA ASN A 180 -4.01 12.04 13.43
C ASN A 180 -4.37 10.65 13.98
N ASP A 181 -4.15 9.60 13.20
CA ASP A 181 -4.41 8.23 13.62
C ASP A 181 -3.55 7.86 14.86
N PHE A 182 -2.28 8.28 14.84
CA PHE A 182 -1.38 8.08 15.99
C PHE A 182 -1.85 8.82 17.25
N GLN A 183 -2.37 10.04 17.11
CA GLN A 183 -2.89 10.80 18.25
C GLN A 183 -4.13 10.15 18.87
N GLU A 184 -5.05 9.64 18.05
CA GLU A 184 -6.23 8.92 18.52
C GLU A 184 -5.84 7.66 19.30
N GLU A 185 -4.92 6.87 18.78
CA GLU A 185 -4.42 5.67 19.47
C GLU A 185 -3.56 6.00 20.69
N TRP A 186 -2.82 7.12 20.66
CA TRP A 186 -2.08 7.63 21.80
C TRP A 186 -3.01 8.01 22.95
N ASP A 187 -4.12 8.68 22.68
CA ASP A 187 -5.09 9.08 23.72
C ASP A 187 -5.70 7.86 24.40
N ILE A 188 -5.85 6.74 23.68
CA ILE A 188 -6.29 5.47 24.25
C ILE A 188 -5.17 4.86 25.12
N PHE A 189 -3.96 4.76 24.59
CA PHE A 189 -2.80 4.22 25.29
C PHE A 189 -2.48 4.99 26.57
N GLN A 190 -2.54 6.32 26.54
CA GLN A 190 -2.21 7.18 27.70
C GLN A 190 -3.18 7.02 28.87
N LYS A 191 -4.44 6.62 28.64
CA LYS A 191 -5.38 6.33 29.74
C LYS A 191 -4.89 5.21 30.65
N ASP A 192 -4.28 4.19 30.07
CA ASP A 192 -3.70 3.06 30.80
C ASP A 192 -2.25 3.35 31.27
N HIS A 193 -1.59 4.34 30.68
CA HIS A 193 -0.18 4.68 30.90
C HIS A 193 0.01 6.20 31.11
N PRO A 194 -0.54 6.80 32.18
CA PRO A 194 -0.53 8.25 32.40
C PRO A 194 0.86 8.84 32.67
N ASP A 195 1.85 8.00 32.94
CA ASP A 195 3.25 8.38 33.14
C ASP A 195 4.06 8.50 31.84
N TYR A 196 3.43 8.25 30.68
CA TYR A 196 4.02 8.48 29.37
C TYR A 196 3.71 9.89 28.88
N ASP A 197 4.70 10.53 28.23
CA ASP A 197 4.58 11.84 27.59
C ASP A 197 4.93 11.76 26.11
N MET A 198 4.20 12.51 25.27
CA MET A 198 4.45 12.57 23.82
C MET A 198 4.84 13.97 23.39
N LYS A 199 5.89 14.05 22.54
CA LYS A 199 6.30 15.28 21.86
C LYS A 199 6.35 15.07 20.37
N ILE A 200 5.75 15.99 19.62
CA ILE A 200 5.73 15.96 18.17
C ILE A 200 6.83 16.88 17.63
N TYR A 201 7.68 16.32 16.79
CA TYR A 201 8.73 17.05 16.07
C TYR A 201 8.42 17.05 14.58
N ASN A 202 7.91 18.16 14.08
CA ASN A 202 7.75 18.38 12.64
C ASN A 202 9.04 18.94 12.05
N THR A 203 9.58 18.29 11.00
CA THR A 203 10.86 18.65 10.37
C THR A 203 10.88 20.04 9.71
N GLN A 204 9.72 20.65 9.48
CA GLN A 204 9.64 22.03 8.99
C GLN A 204 9.60 23.08 10.09
N ASN A 205 9.00 22.73 11.24
CA ASN A 205 8.84 23.66 12.36
C ASN A 205 10.01 23.62 13.35
N HIS A 206 10.79 22.53 13.32
CA HIS A 206 11.96 22.33 14.16
C HIS A 206 13.22 22.27 13.30
N THR A 207 14.26 22.97 13.70
CA THR A 207 15.54 22.86 13.00
C THR A 207 16.05 21.42 13.09
N THR A 208 16.71 20.95 12.04
CA THR A 208 17.36 19.63 12.02
C THR A 208 18.27 19.45 13.25
N SER A 209 18.99 20.51 13.66
CA SER A 209 19.84 20.50 14.85
C SER A 209 19.06 20.23 16.13
N HIS A 210 17.84 20.75 16.27
CA HIS A 210 16.97 20.50 17.43
C HIS A 210 16.54 19.04 17.52
N ILE A 211 16.13 18.46 16.40
CA ILE A 211 15.71 17.07 16.33
C ILE A 211 16.91 16.15 16.58
N ILE A 212 18.06 16.43 15.97
CA ILE A 212 19.31 15.70 16.22
C ILE A 212 19.69 15.75 17.70
N ALA A 213 19.62 16.94 18.31
CA ALA A 213 19.92 17.10 19.73
C ALA A 213 18.99 16.24 20.61
N ALA A 214 17.70 16.14 20.28
CA ALA A 214 16.72 15.39 21.03
C ALA A 214 16.96 13.87 20.99
N ILE A 215 17.39 13.32 19.86
CA ILE A 215 17.40 11.87 19.60
C ILE A 215 18.78 11.25 19.41
N CYS A 216 19.79 12.02 18.98
CA CYS A 216 21.12 11.48 18.66
C CYS A 216 22.13 11.64 19.82
N TYR A 217 21.95 12.62 20.70
CA TYR A 217 22.85 12.80 21.85
C TYR A 217 22.46 11.90 23.02
N PRO A 218 23.37 11.08 23.57
CA PRO A 218 23.05 10.08 24.59
C PRO A 218 22.33 10.64 25.83
N ARG A 219 22.75 11.82 26.31
CA ARG A 219 22.12 12.45 27.50
C ARG A 219 20.68 12.85 27.26
N ASN A 220 20.36 13.30 26.04
CA ASN A 220 19.02 13.76 25.67
C ASN A 220 18.11 12.62 25.21
N SER A 221 18.68 11.50 24.79
CA SER A 221 17.92 10.32 24.34
C SER A 221 17.59 9.35 25.47
N HIS A 222 18.13 9.57 26.67
CA HIS A 222 17.85 8.72 27.83
C HIS A 222 16.37 8.84 28.21
N GLY A 223 15.70 7.72 28.33
CA GLY A 223 14.26 7.68 28.64
C GLY A 223 13.33 7.94 27.43
N ARG A 224 13.85 8.13 26.20
CA ARG A 224 13.10 8.43 24.99
C ARG A 224 12.93 7.24 24.07
N LEU A 225 11.79 7.24 23.36
CA LEU A 225 11.49 6.40 22.22
C LEU A 225 11.21 7.33 21.04
N VAL A 226 11.49 6.89 19.82
CA VAL A 226 11.14 7.63 18.60
C VAL A 226 10.15 6.81 17.79
N ILE A 227 9.05 7.44 17.37
CA ILE A 227 8.05 6.84 16.47
C ILE A 227 8.01 7.66 15.19
N ALA A 228 8.04 6.96 14.06
CA ALA A 228 7.97 7.56 12.73
C ALA A 228 6.78 6.98 11.96
N PRO A 229 5.67 7.74 11.83
CA PRO A 229 4.48 7.29 11.12
C PRO A 229 4.67 7.12 9.62
N LYS A 230 5.65 7.80 9.04
CA LYS A 230 6.02 7.67 7.63
C LYS A 230 7.54 7.62 7.47
N TRP A 231 7.99 6.80 6.51
CA TRP A 231 9.37 6.79 6.10
C TRP A 231 9.73 8.02 5.25
N SER A 232 10.91 8.59 5.49
CA SER A 232 11.50 9.64 4.67
C SER A 232 13.04 9.52 4.69
N PRO A 233 13.76 10.13 3.74
CA PRO A 233 15.23 10.18 3.78
C PRO A 233 15.79 10.76 5.08
N PHE A 234 15.08 11.72 5.69
CA PHE A 234 15.46 12.29 7.00
C PHE A 234 15.36 11.23 8.11
N LEU A 235 14.34 10.39 8.09
CA LEU A 235 14.18 9.29 9.06
C LEU A 235 15.24 8.20 8.88
N SER A 236 15.77 8.00 7.67
CA SER A 236 16.95 7.17 7.45
C SER A 236 18.14 7.68 8.23
N PHE A 237 18.36 9.01 8.21
CA PHE A 237 19.40 9.64 9.02
C PHE A 237 19.13 9.46 10.52
N VAL A 238 17.89 9.68 10.95
CA VAL A 238 17.47 9.49 12.35
C VAL A 238 17.71 8.06 12.79
N GLY A 239 17.26 7.06 12.04
CA GLY A 239 17.46 5.65 12.37
C GLY A 239 18.92 5.29 12.56
N LYS A 240 19.80 5.75 11.66
CA LYS A 240 21.25 5.46 11.71
C LYS A 240 21.99 6.16 12.85
N ASN A 241 21.54 7.32 13.29
CA ASN A 241 22.25 8.17 14.23
C ASN A 241 21.59 8.29 15.60
N SER A 242 20.33 7.86 15.73
CA SER A 242 19.59 7.91 16.99
C SER A 242 20.22 7.04 18.06
N LYS A 243 20.30 7.57 19.28
CA LYS A 243 20.61 6.83 20.52
C LYS A 243 19.33 6.38 21.26
N ALA A 244 18.20 6.92 20.88
CA ALA A 244 16.89 6.41 21.29
C ALA A 244 16.44 5.33 20.29
N PRO A 245 15.79 4.24 20.75
CA PRO A 245 15.22 3.25 19.83
C PRO A 245 14.16 3.91 18.95
N VAL A 246 14.23 3.60 17.65
CA VAL A 246 13.31 4.12 16.63
C VAL A 246 12.35 3.02 16.23
N PHE A 247 11.06 3.30 16.31
CA PHE A 247 9.98 2.44 15.85
C PHE A 247 9.32 3.06 14.61
N ALA A 248 8.95 2.25 13.65
CA ALA A 248 8.34 2.72 12.42
C ALA A 248 7.09 1.92 12.05
N SER A 249 6.18 2.54 11.31
CA SER A 249 5.03 1.89 10.69
C SER A 249 5.34 1.33 9.30
N GLN A 250 6.62 1.29 8.92
CA GLN A 250 7.09 0.76 7.63
C GLN A 250 8.42 0.02 7.81
N ASN A 251 8.55 -1.15 7.19
CA ASN A 251 9.70 -2.04 7.34
C ASN A 251 10.99 -1.54 6.69
N VAL A 252 10.90 -0.59 5.76
CA VAL A 252 12.04 0.08 5.10
C VAL A 252 13.10 0.59 6.07
N GLY A 253 12.66 1.02 7.23
CA GLY A 253 13.54 1.55 8.26
C GLY A 253 14.51 0.51 8.85
N LEU A 254 14.19 -0.77 8.81
CA LEU A 254 14.98 -1.83 9.47
C LEU A 254 16.41 -1.88 8.93
N THR A 255 16.63 -1.72 7.63
CA THR A 255 17.96 -1.64 7.01
C THR A 255 18.68 -0.32 7.28
N ASN A 256 17.99 0.65 7.86
CA ASN A 256 18.46 2.01 8.13
C ASN A 256 18.50 2.35 9.62
N GLY A 257 18.62 1.35 10.51
CA GLY A 257 18.82 1.55 11.93
C GLY A 257 17.52 1.74 12.74
N VAL A 258 16.35 1.54 12.15
CA VAL A 258 15.10 1.40 12.89
C VAL A 258 15.18 0.13 13.74
N PHE A 259 14.83 0.24 15.01
CA PHE A 259 14.90 -0.88 15.96
C PHE A 259 13.81 -1.92 15.69
N CYS A 260 12.60 -1.47 15.44
CA CYS A 260 11.44 -2.32 15.18
C CYS A 260 10.47 -1.61 14.22
N ALA A 261 9.84 -2.37 13.34
CA ALA A 261 8.79 -1.87 12.48
C ALA A 261 7.58 -2.81 12.52
N TYR A 262 6.39 -2.23 12.40
CA TYR A 262 5.14 -2.95 12.22
C TYR A 262 4.55 -2.55 10.88
N ASP A 263 4.51 -3.48 9.94
CA ASP A 263 4.10 -3.20 8.57
C ASP A 263 3.48 -4.46 7.93
N SER A 264 2.67 -4.27 6.91
CA SER A 264 2.13 -5.37 6.12
C SER A 264 3.22 -6.04 5.27
N ASP A 265 3.12 -7.37 5.09
CA ASP A 265 4.01 -8.08 4.17
C ASP A 265 3.68 -7.73 2.71
N ALA A 266 4.62 -7.06 2.03
CA ALA A 266 4.46 -6.58 0.68
C ALA A 266 4.13 -7.70 -0.33
N TYR A 267 4.76 -8.87 -0.16
CA TYR A 267 4.51 -10.01 -1.04
C TYR A 267 3.10 -10.57 -0.87
N THR A 268 2.68 -10.81 0.38
CA THR A 268 1.36 -11.36 0.71
C THR A 268 0.25 -10.38 0.32
N SER A 269 0.42 -9.08 0.59
CA SER A 269 -0.54 -8.04 0.20
C SER A 269 -0.74 -8.00 -1.32
N ALA A 270 0.35 -8.04 -2.09
CA ALA A 270 0.28 -8.06 -3.54
C ALA A 270 -0.31 -9.37 -4.10
N LEU A 271 -0.01 -10.53 -3.48
CA LEU A 271 -0.60 -11.82 -3.84
C LEU A 271 -2.12 -11.79 -3.67
N LEU A 272 -2.59 -11.32 -2.52
CA LEU A 272 -4.03 -11.18 -2.26
C LEU A 272 -4.69 -10.18 -3.22
N ALA A 273 -4.01 -9.08 -3.56
CA ALA A 273 -4.49 -8.14 -4.57
C ALA A 273 -4.64 -8.80 -5.95
N GLY A 274 -3.68 -9.64 -6.37
CA GLY A 274 -3.75 -10.42 -7.60
C GLY A 274 -4.92 -11.41 -7.61
N GLN A 275 -5.21 -12.03 -6.47
CA GLN A 275 -6.36 -12.94 -6.33
C GLN A 275 -7.69 -12.16 -6.42
N LYS A 276 -7.83 -11.00 -5.75
CA LYS A 276 -9.02 -10.12 -5.89
C LYS A 276 -9.18 -9.60 -7.32
N ALA A 277 -8.10 -9.12 -7.92
CA ALA A 277 -8.09 -8.68 -9.31
C ALA A 277 -8.56 -9.79 -10.27
N SER A 278 -8.18 -11.04 -9.99
CA SER A 278 -8.65 -12.21 -10.74
C SER A 278 -10.14 -12.45 -10.61
N GLN A 279 -10.75 -12.20 -9.45
CA GLN A 279 -12.20 -12.30 -9.26
C GLN A 279 -12.91 -11.25 -10.12
N VAL A 280 -12.41 -10.01 -10.13
CA VAL A 280 -12.95 -8.93 -10.98
C VAL A 280 -12.86 -9.32 -12.46
N LEU A 281 -11.72 -9.82 -12.93
CA LEU A 281 -11.53 -10.25 -14.32
C LEU A 281 -12.40 -11.46 -14.71
N LYS A 282 -12.82 -12.26 -13.74
CA LYS A 282 -13.80 -13.36 -13.93
C LYS A 282 -15.25 -12.87 -13.94
N GLY A 283 -15.49 -11.58 -13.74
CA GLY A 283 -16.82 -10.98 -13.84
C GLY A 283 -17.50 -10.65 -12.51
N THR A 284 -16.82 -10.85 -11.36
CA THR A 284 -17.34 -10.39 -10.07
C THR A 284 -17.28 -8.85 -10.02
N SER A 285 -18.38 -8.20 -9.66
CA SER A 285 -18.39 -6.75 -9.50
C SER A 285 -17.46 -6.32 -8.36
N PRO A 286 -16.63 -5.27 -8.52
CA PRO A 286 -15.82 -4.76 -7.42
C PRO A 286 -16.63 -4.43 -6.15
N GLN A 287 -17.88 -3.97 -6.28
CA GLN A 287 -18.79 -3.71 -5.16
C GLN A 287 -19.17 -4.95 -4.35
N GLU A 288 -19.14 -6.13 -4.97
CA GLU A 288 -19.45 -7.41 -4.30
C GLU A 288 -18.22 -7.96 -3.57
N ILE A 289 -17.04 -7.39 -3.81
CA ILE A 289 -15.80 -7.81 -3.19
C ILE A 289 -15.57 -6.97 -1.94
N GLU A 290 -15.63 -7.61 -0.79
CA GLU A 290 -15.36 -6.95 0.50
C GLU A 290 -13.97 -6.28 0.50
N ILE A 291 -13.91 -5.04 1.02
CA ILE A 291 -12.65 -4.37 1.29
C ILE A 291 -12.03 -5.04 2.49
N GLY A 292 -10.99 -5.84 2.24
CA GLY A 292 -10.29 -6.57 3.28
C GLY A 292 -9.29 -5.69 4.03
N ARG A 293 -8.86 -6.17 5.22
CA ARG A 293 -7.65 -5.68 5.89
C ARG A 293 -6.54 -6.70 5.67
N ALA A 294 -5.37 -6.24 5.25
CA ALA A 294 -4.18 -7.07 5.25
C ALA A 294 -3.73 -7.23 6.71
N HIS A 295 -4.10 -8.34 7.34
CA HIS A 295 -3.54 -8.74 8.63
C HIS A 295 -2.25 -9.51 8.37
N VAL A 296 -1.18 -9.11 9.00
CA VAL A 296 0.08 -9.84 9.08
C VAL A 296 0.11 -10.64 10.37
#